data_2abe9f68d63467a29724ee75f14dcb7f
#
_entry.id   2abe9f68d63467a29724ee75f14dcb7f
#
_cell.length_a   1.000
_cell.length_b   1.000
_cell.length_c   1.000
_cell.angle_alpha   90.00
_cell.angle_beta   90.00
_cell.angle_gamma   90.00
#
_symmetry.space_group_name_H-M   'P 1'
#
loop_
_entity.id
_entity.type
_entity.pdbx_description
1 polymer ?
#
loop_
_entity_poly.entity_id
_entity_poly.type
_entity_poly.pdbx_seq_one_letter_code
_entity_poly.pdbx_strand_id
1 'polypeptide(L)'
;DAFPGALDEASLLQRLSAILPKEEDLKFQKALDFLQVEDYDSALPLLKEAWELSDKKNSDVALLYAETYIAMKKTEPAADILAQIPIQDRDSRWHGLQAQIELLIKAADTPEIQQLQADYAKNPTPEIALKLAVQLHQANRNEEALDLLFSILKQDLSAENGEVKQQFLSILSAIGNADPITNKYRRLLYSLLY
;
A
#
# COMPACT_ATOMS: atom_id res chain seq x y z
N ASP A 1 19.19 36.86 -16.18
CA ASP A 1 20.52 36.83 -15.62
C ASP A 1 21.58 36.89 -16.74
N ALA A 2 22.43 37.90 -16.75
CA ALA A 2 23.52 38.01 -17.71
C ALA A 2 24.70 37.16 -17.21
N PHE A 3 25.25 36.31 -18.08
CA PHE A 3 26.41 35.50 -17.77
C PHE A 3 27.69 36.26 -18.06
N PRO A 4 28.50 36.63 -17.06
CA PRO A 4 29.81 37.21 -17.32
C PRO A 4 30.85 36.08 -17.54
N GLY A 5 31.14 35.77 -18.79
CA GLY A 5 32.14 34.80 -19.19
C GLY A 5 31.62 33.39 -19.53
N ALA A 6 32.43 32.58 -20.20
CA ALA A 6 32.12 31.17 -20.47
C ALA A 6 32.16 30.38 -19.16
N LEU A 7 31.02 29.81 -18.76
CA LEU A 7 30.96 28.88 -17.67
C LEU A 7 31.52 27.54 -18.12
N ASP A 8 32.22 26.83 -17.25
CA ASP A 8 32.51 25.42 -17.50
C ASP A 8 31.26 24.57 -17.52
N GLU A 9 31.33 23.41 -18.17
CA GLU A 9 30.20 22.52 -18.35
C GLU A 9 29.52 22.11 -17.04
N ALA A 10 30.29 21.88 -15.97
CA ALA A 10 29.80 21.50 -14.66
C ALA A 10 28.98 22.62 -14.00
N SER A 11 29.49 23.87 -14.07
CA SER A 11 28.80 25.06 -13.56
C SER A 11 27.52 25.37 -14.34
N LEU A 12 27.52 25.13 -15.67
CA LEU A 12 26.35 25.29 -16.51
C LEU A 12 25.29 24.25 -16.15
N LEU A 13 25.65 22.98 -16.03
CA LEU A 13 24.76 21.89 -15.62
C LEU A 13 24.17 22.13 -14.24
N GLN A 14 24.98 22.60 -13.27
CA GLN A 14 24.51 22.93 -11.92
C GLN A 14 23.46 24.05 -11.93
N ARG A 15 23.66 25.09 -12.75
CA ARG A 15 22.68 26.19 -12.88
C ARG A 15 21.43 25.74 -13.62
N LEU A 16 21.55 24.93 -14.66
CA LEU A 16 20.40 24.37 -15.38
C LEU A 16 19.57 23.47 -14.48
N SER A 17 20.19 22.61 -13.68
CA SER A 17 19.47 21.74 -12.74
C SER A 17 18.75 22.51 -11.63
N ALA A 18 19.19 23.73 -11.30
CA ALA A 18 18.51 24.61 -10.34
C ALA A 18 17.30 25.35 -10.95
N ILE A 19 17.19 25.44 -12.28
CA ILE A 19 16.13 26.16 -13.00
C ILE A 19 15.10 25.18 -13.57
N LEU A 20 15.53 23.99 -13.97
CA LEU A 20 14.64 22.96 -14.51
C LEU A 20 13.77 22.35 -13.39
N PRO A 21 12.49 22.08 -13.65
CA PRO A 21 11.65 21.33 -12.72
C PRO A 21 12.31 19.98 -12.40
N LYS A 22 12.33 19.60 -11.16
CA LYS A 22 12.83 18.28 -10.78
C LYS A 22 11.93 17.19 -11.40
N GLU A 23 12.50 16.04 -11.67
CA GLU A 23 11.75 14.92 -12.25
C GLU A 23 10.61 14.48 -11.35
N GLU A 24 10.82 14.51 -10.02
CA GLU A 24 9.77 14.24 -9.03
C GLU A 24 8.56 15.18 -9.17
N ASP A 25 8.80 16.50 -9.43
CA ASP A 25 7.74 17.49 -9.58
C ASP A 25 6.96 17.27 -10.88
N LEU A 26 7.65 16.88 -11.96
CA LEU A 26 6.99 16.57 -13.25
C LEU A 26 6.10 15.33 -13.14
N LYS A 27 6.54 14.29 -12.42
CA LYS A 27 5.75 13.10 -12.15
C LYS A 27 4.54 13.42 -11.29
N PHE A 28 4.74 14.23 -10.24
CA PHE A 28 3.69 14.68 -9.35
C PHE A 28 2.60 15.47 -10.09
N GLN A 29 3.00 16.43 -10.95
CA GLN A 29 2.05 17.19 -11.76
C GLN A 29 1.24 16.30 -12.70
N LYS A 30 1.88 15.35 -13.39
CA LYS A 30 1.17 14.38 -14.24
C LYS A 30 0.19 13.51 -13.45
N ALA A 31 0.56 13.12 -12.23
CA ALA A 31 -0.33 12.36 -11.37
C ALA A 31 -1.58 13.18 -10.99
N LEU A 32 -1.42 14.48 -10.70
CA LEU A 32 -2.54 15.39 -10.44
C LEU A 32 -3.49 15.48 -11.63
N ASP A 33 -2.98 15.52 -12.87
CA ASP A 33 -3.82 15.53 -14.07
C ASP A 33 -4.70 14.28 -14.16
N PHE A 34 -4.15 13.09 -13.88
CA PHE A 34 -4.92 11.84 -13.84
C PHE A 34 -5.94 11.81 -12.70
N LEU A 35 -5.58 12.35 -11.52
CA LEU A 35 -6.49 12.41 -10.37
C LEU A 35 -7.68 13.33 -10.61
N GLN A 36 -7.54 14.39 -11.41
CA GLN A 36 -8.66 15.26 -11.79
C GLN A 36 -9.77 14.54 -12.57
N VAL A 37 -9.41 13.46 -13.27
CA VAL A 37 -10.35 12.62 -14.04
C VAL A 37 -10.60 11.27 -13.34
N GLU A 38 -10.20 11.15 -12.07
CA GLU A 38 -10.36 9.96 -11.24
C GLU A 38 -9.66 8.70 -11.82
N ASP A 39 -8.65 8.87 -12.67
CA ASP A 39 -7.83 7.78 -13.19
C ASP A 39 -6.73 7.42 -12.16
N TYR A 40 -7.13 6.73 -11.12
CA TYR A 40 -6.26 6.32 -10.03
C TYR A 40 -5.18 5.32 -10.48
N ASP A 41 -5.50 4.44 -11.41
CA ASP A 41 -4.58 3.41 -11.90
C ASP A 41 -3.39 4.02 -12.66
N SER A 42 -3.62 5.11 -13.41
CA SER A 42 -2.55 5.87 -14.07
C SER A 42 -1.81 6.81 -13.11
N ALA A 43 -2.47 7.33 -12.09
CA ALA A 43 -1.87 8.23 -11.11
C ALA A 43 -0.91 7.50 -10.15
N LEU A 44 -1.27 6.30 -9.66
CA LEU A 44 -0.51 5.57 -8.64
C LEU A 44 0.96 5.31 -9.02
N PRO A 45 1.31 4.79 -10.22
CA PRO A 45 2.70 4.58 -10.57
C PRO A 45 3.51 5.88 -10.62
N LEU A 46 2.90 7.00 -11.04
CA LEU A 46 3.56 8.30 -11.08
C LEU A 46 3.81 8.86 -9.67
N LEU A 47 2.84 8.70 -8.75
CA LEU A 47 3.01 9.08 -7.35
C LEU A 47 4.09 8.25 -6.67
N LYS A 48 4.13 6.95 -6.96
CA LYS A 48 5.19 6.06 -6.48
C LYS A 48 6.56 6.51 -6.96
N GLU A 49 6.71 6.75 -8.27
CA GLU A 49 7.97 7.24 -8.84
C GLU A 49 8.38 8.60 -8.25
N ALA A 50 7.46 9.56 -8.12
CA ALA A 50 7.73 10.84 -7.49
C ALA A 50 8.19 10.69 -6.03
N TRP A 51 7.56 9.77 -5.28
CA TRP A 51 7.92 9.46 -3.90
C TRP A 51 9.33 8.85 -3.80
N GLU A 52 9.67 7.91 -4.68
CA GLU A 52 11.00 7.30 -4.74
C GLU A 52 12.08 8.31 -5.18
N LEU A 53 11.82 9.15 -6.19
CA LEU A 53 12.73 10.18 -6.67
C LEU A 53 13.03 11.26 -5.61
N SER A 54 12.07 11.53 -4.70
CA SER A 54 12.29 12.43 -3.56
C SER A 54 13.10 11.82 -2.41
N ASP A 55 13.68 10.62 -2.59
CA ASP A 55 14.27 9.83 -1.50
C ASP A 55 13.30 9.61 -0.32
N LYS A 56 12.01 9.56 -0.60
CA LYS A 56 10.91 9.43 0.37
C LYS A 56 10.88 10.57 1.40
N LYS A 57 11.21 11.79 0.96
CA LYS A 57 11.25 12.98 1.83
C LYS A 57 10.14 13.99 1.54
N ASN A 58 9.47 13.88 0.39
CA ASN A 58 8.40 14.81 0.03
C ASN A 58 7.06 14.35 0.61
N SER A 59 6.73 14.88 1.79
CA SER A 59 5.50 14.49 2.52
C SER A 59 4.22 14.83 1.75
N ASP A 60 4.21 15.86 0.89
CA ASP A 60 3.04 16.20 0.05
C ASP A 60 2.76 15.10 -0.97
N VAL A 61 3.81 14.55 -1.60
CA VAL A 61 3.69 13.40 -2.51
C VAL A 61 3.15 12.18 -1.76
N ALA A 62 3.69 11.89 -0.57
CA ALA A 62 3.27 10.76 0.26
C ALA A 62 1.80 10.88 0.69
N LEU A 63 1.37 12.08 1.12
CA LEU A 63 -0.01 12.34 1.50
C LEU A 63 -0.98 12.14 0.34
N LEU A 64 -0.65 12.65 -0.85
CA LEU A 64 -1.48 12.47 -2.04
C LEU A 64 -1.50 11.01 -2.50
N TYR A 65 -0.38 10.30 -2.38
CA TYR A 65 -0.26 8.88 -2.69
C TYR A 65 -1.16 8.04 -1.76
N ALA A 66 -1.13 8.30 -0.45
CA ALA A 66 -2.02 7.66 0.51
C ALA A 66 -3.49 8.01 0.25
N GLU A 67 -3.81 9.27 -0.03
CA GLU A 67 -5.17 9.74 -0.36
C GLU A 67 -5.73 9.03 -1.59
N THR A 68 -4.89 8.79 -2.62
CA THR A 68 -5.27 8.04 -3.82
C THR A 68 -5.64 6.59 -3.47
N TYR A 69 -4.88 5.93 -2.61
CA TYR A 69 -5.23 4.59 -2.11
C TYR A 69 -6.53 4.58 -1.31
N ILE A 70 -6.76 5.61 -0.47
CA ILE A 70 -8.00 5.75 0.30
C ILE A 70 -9.21 5.90 -0.62
N ALA A 71 -9.10 6.69 -1.70
CA ALA A 71 -10.16 6.84 -2.70
C ALA A 71 -10.52 5.49 -3.36
N MET A 72 -9.52 4.62 -3.55
CA MET A 72 -9.71 3.25 -4.06
C MET A 72 -10.13 2.25 -2.96
N LYS A 73 -10.38 2.69 -1.73
CA LYS A 73 -10.68 1.87 -0.54
C LYS A 73 -9.60 0.84 -0.19
N LYS A 74 -8.35 1.10 -0.57
CA LYS A 74 -7.18 0.29 -0.25
C LYS A 74 -6.52 0.85 1.01
N THR A 75 -7.04 0.49 2.16
CA THR A 75 -6.63 1.06 3.46
C THR A 75 -5.23 0.64 3.91
N GLU A 76 -4.83 -0.60 3.63
CA GLU A 76 -3.52 -1.14 4.03
C GLU A 76 -2.36 -0.41 3.33
N PRO A 77 -2.31 -0.32 1.98
CA PRO A 77 -1.25 0.44 1.30
C PRO A 77 -1.23 1.92 1.69
N ALA A 78 -2.42 2.52 1.94
CA ALA A 78 -2.51 3.90 2.41
C ALA A 78 -1.84 4.08 3.78
N ALA A 79 -2.11 3.17 4.72
CA ALA A 79 -1.51 3.19 6.06
C ALA A 79 0.02 3.03 5.99
N ASP A 80 0.51 2.13 5.13
CA ASP A 80 1.94 1.91 4.94
C ASP A 80 2.67 3.15 4.43
N ILE A 81 2.07 3.90 3.51
CA ILE A 81 2.64 5.16 3.02
C ILE A 81 2.63 6.22 4.14
N LEU A 82 1.52 6.39 4.85
CA LEU A 82 1.42 7.35 5.96
C LEU A 82 2.41 7.05 7.09
N ALA A 83 2.68 5.77 7.36
CA ALA A 83 3.65 5.36 8.38
C ALA A 83 5.10 5.78 8.05
N GLN A 84 5.43 5.91 6.76
CA GLN A 84 6.76 6.33 6.30
C GLN A 84 6.99 7.84 6.46
N ILE A 85 5.94 8.66 6.67
CA ILE A 85 6.07 10.10 6.88
C ILE A 85 6.67 10.37 8.27
N PRO A 86 7.78 11.14 8.36
CA PRO A 86 8.41 11.49 9.62
C PRO A 86 7.44 12.20 10.59
N ILE A 87 7.62 11.98 11.89
CA ILE A 87 6.70 12.51 12.93
C ILE A 87 6.58 14.04 12.86
N GLN A 88 7.68 14.75 12.58
CA GLN A 88 7.70 16.21 12.48
C GLN A 88 6.90 16.76 11.28
N ASP A 89 6.62 15.92 10.26
CA ASP A 89 5.92 16.32 9.04
C ASP A 89 4.45 15.87 9.05
N ARG A 90 3.99 15.27 10.16
CA ARG A 90 2.60 14.81 10.36
C ARG A 90 1.71 15.97 10.77
N ASP A 91 1.12 16.58 9.79
CA ASP A 91 0.20 17.73 9.94
C ASP A 91 -1.27 17.31 10.10
N SER A 92 -2.18 18.28 10.04
CA SER A 92 -3.63 18.04 10.11
C SER A 92 -4.16 17.17 8.96
N ARG A 93 -3.56 17.22 7.76
CA ARG A 93 -3.93 16.39 6.62
C ARG A 93 -3.58 14.94 6.88
N TRP A 94 -2.38 14.68 7.41
CA TRP A 94 -1.99 13.33 7.83
C TRP A 94 -2.98 12.73 8.83
N HIS A 95 -3.34 13.48 9.88
CA HIS A 95 -4.32 13.02 10.87
C HIS A 95 -5.71 12.80 10.27
N GLY A 96 -6.12 13.64 9.31
CA GLY A 96 -7.37 13.48 8.58
C GLY A 96 -7.42 12.19 7.77
N LEU A 97 -6.33 11.85 7.06
CA LEU A 97 -6.22 10.62 6.28
C LEU A 97 -6.21 9.36 7.17
N GLN A 98 -5.53 9.42 8.32
CA GLN A 98 -5.57 8.35 9.32
C GLN A 98 -7.01 8.10 9.82
N ALA A 99 -7.74 9.16 10.15
CA ALA A 99 -9.13 9.02 10.57
C ALA A 99 -10.03 8.44 9.46
N GLN A 100 -9.80 8.79 8.19
CA GLN A 100 -10.52 8.21 7.06
C GLN A 100 -10.22 6.71 6.91
N ILE A 101 -8.97 6.28 7.06
CA ILE A 101 -8.60 4.86 7.06
C ILE A 101 -9.35 4.11 8.16
N GLU A 102 -9.35 4.64 9.39
CA GLU A 102 -10.06 4.02 10.51
C GLU A 102 -11.57 3.90 10.26
N LEU A 103 -12.19 4.92 9.66
CA LEU A 103 -13.61 4.88 9.31
C LEU A 103 -13.90 3.83 8.22
N LEU A 104 -13.04 3.72 7.21
CA LEU A 104 -13.18 2.71 6.15
C LEU A 104 -13.04 1.29 6.73
N ILE A 105 -12.06 1.05 7.61
CA ILE A 105 -11.87 -0.23 8.29
C ILE A 105 -13.11 -0.58 9.13
N LYS A 106 -13.61 0.37 9.93
CA LYS A 106 -14.82 0.17 10.74
C LYS A 106 -16.06 -0.10 9.88
N ALA A 107 -16.19 0.59 8.75
CA ALA A 107 -17.30 0.36 7.81
C ALA A 107 -17.22 -1.01 7.12
N ALA A 108 -16.02 -1.54 6.92
CA ALA A 108 -15.78 -2.86 6.36
C ALA A 108 -15.91 -3.99 7.41
N ASP A 109 -15.98 -3.65 8.69
CA ASP A 109 -16.06 -4.61 9.80
C ASP A 109 -17.51 -5.06 10.03
N THR A 110 -17.94 -5.98 9.20
CA THR A 110 -19.33 -6.51 9.27
C THR A 110 -19.57 -7.31 10.56
N PRO A 111 -20.83 -7.45 11.01
CA PRO A 111 -21.17 -8.30 12.17
C PRO A 111 -20.65 -9.74 12.03
N GLU A 112 -20.60 -10.27 10.80
CA GLU A 112 -20.08 -11.60 10.52
C GLU A 112 -18.58 -11.70 10.74
N ILE A 113 -17.81 -10.67 10.31
CA ILE A 113 -16.36 -10.59 10.58
C ILE A 113 -16.13 -10.51 12.08
N GLN A 114 -16.84 -9.65 12.81
CA GLN A 114 -16.73 -9.51 14.26
C GLN A 114 -17.00 -10.83 14.98
N GLN A 115 -18.05 -11.55 14.57
CA GLN A 115 -18.37 -12.85 15.14
C GLN A 115 -17.26 -13.87 14.87
N LEU A 116 -16.79 -13.98 13.63
CA LEU A 116 -15.71 -14.91 13.27
C LEU A 116 -14.38 -14.57 13.97
N GLN A 117 -14.06 -13.30 14.17
CA GLN A 117 -12.91 -12.86 14.96
C GLN A 117 -13.05 -13.26 16.42
N ALA A 118 -14.23 -13.07 17.01
CA ALA A 118 -14.49 -13.49 18.39
C ALA A 118 -14.44 -15.02 18.56
N ASP A 119 -14.95 -15.77 17.59
CA ASP A 119 -14.90 -17.23 17.60
C ASP A 119 -13.47 -17.76 17.42
N TYR A 120 -12.69 -17.14 16.52
CA TYR A 120 -11.29 -17.47 16.33
C TYR A 120 -10.43 -17.15 17.57
N ALA A 121 -10.71 -16.04 18.25
CA ALA A 121 -10.03 -15.68 19.49
C ALA A 121 -10.28 -16.69 20.62
N LYS A 122 -11.49 -17.31 20.67
CA LYS A 122 -11.85 -18.34 21.65
C LYS A 122 -11.31 -19.70 21.28
N ASN A 123 -11.34 -20.04 20.01
CA ASN A 123 -10.96 -21.33 19.48
C ASN A 123 -10.24 -21.18 18.12
N PRO A 124 -8.91 -20.99 18.12
CA PRO A 124 -8.13 -20.73 16.91
C PRO A 124 -7.96 -22.01 16.07
N THR A 125 -9.02 -22.37 15.32
CA THR A 125 -8.96 -23.51 14.39
C THR A 125 -8.71 -23.02 12.95
N PRO A 126 -8.04 -23.82 12.10
CA PRO A 126 -7.87 -23.49 10.68
C PRO A 126 -9.19 -23.32 9.93
N GLU A 127 -10.23 -24.05 10.30
CA GLU A 127 -11.56 -23.94 9.71
C GLU A 127 -12.18 -22.54 9.93
N ILE A 128 -12.12 -22.03 11.17
CA ILE A 128 -12.62 -20.68 11.48
C ILE A 128 -11.77 -19.62 10.77
N ALA A 129 -10.45 -19.82 10.73
CA ALA A 129 -9.55 -18.93 10.02
C ALA A 129 -9.84 -18.86 8.51
N LEU A 130 -10.14 -19.96 7.87
CA LEU A 130 -10.55 -19.99 6.45
C LEU A 130 -11.79 -19.12 6.22
N LYS A 131 -12.84 -19.30 7.04
CA LYS A 131 -14.06 -18.51 6.94
C LYS A 131 -13.79 -17.02 7.16
N LEU A 132 -13.00 -16.70 8.19
CA LEU A 132 -12.63 -15.32 8.50
C LEU A 132 -11.79 -14.69 7.37
N ALA A 133 -10.82 -15.40 6.82
CA ALA A 133 -9.99 -14.90 5.73
C ALA A 133 -10.79 -14.59 4.46
N VAL A 134 -11.79 -15.41 4.14
CA VAL A 134 -12.71 -15.13 3.01
C VAL A 134 -13.49 -13.84 3.25
N GLN A 135 -14.05 -13.64 4.43
CA GLN A 135 -14.80 -12.44 4.77
C GLN A 135 -13.91 -11.19 4.79
N LEU A 136 -12.71 -11.29 5.35
CA LEU A 136 -11.72 -10.20 5.33
C LEU A 136 -11.33 -9.82 3.90
N HIS A 137 -11.11 -10.81 3.02
CA HIS A 137 -10.82 -10.55 1.61
C HIS A 137 -11.98 -9.85 0.90
N GLN A 138 -13.23 -10.28 1.12
CA GLN A 138 -14.42 -9.62 0.57
C GLN A 138 -14.57 -8.17 1.07
N ALA A 139 -14.11 -7.89 2.28
CA ALA A 139 -14.07 -6.56 2.88
C ALA A 139 -12.84 -5.73 2.44
N ASN A 140 -12.04 -6.18 1.47
CA ASN A 140 -10.79 -5.58 1.02
C ASN A 140 -9.66 -5.52 2.08
N ARG A 141 -9.78 -6.26 3.18
CA ARG A 141 -8.78 -6.42 4.25
C ARG A 141 -7.82 -7.57 3.90
N ASN A 142 -7.14 -7.43 2.76
CA ASN A 142 -6.40 -8.52 2.14
C ASN A 142 -5.16 -8.92 2.94
N GLU A 143 -4.45 -7.95 3.52
CA GLU A 143 -3.24 -8.23 4.30
C GLU A 143 -3.60 -9.00 5.57
N GLU A 144 -4.65 -8.62 6.27
CA GLU A 144 -5.15 -9.35 7.44
C GLU A 144 -5.57 -10.78 7.10
N ALA A 145 -6.26 -10.98 5.97
CA ALA A 145 -6.62 -12.31 5.50
C ALA A 145 -5.39 -13.17 5.21
N LEU A 146 -4.39 -12.60 4.55
CA LEU A 146 -3.15 -13.29 4.21
C LEU A 146 -2.29 -13.57 5.45
N ASP A 147 -2.18 -12.63 6.38
CA ASP A 147 -1.46 -12.83 7.65
C ASP A 147 -2.05 -13.97 8.47
N LEU A 148 -3.39 -13.99 8.56
CA LEU A 148 -4.12 -15.05 9.26
C LEU A 148 -3.81 -16.43 8.67
N LEU A 149 -3.99 -16.61 7.36
CA LEU A 149 -3.72 -17.88 6.69
C LEU A 149 -2.24 -18.24 6.72
N PHE A 150 -1.34 -17.28 6.57
CA PHE A 150 0.09 -17.50 6.63
C PHE A 150 0.55 -17.96 8.01
N SER A 151 -0.06 -17.44 9.09
CA SER A 151 0.24 -17.88 10.46
C SER A 151 -0.02 -19.38 10.66
N ILE A 152 -1.04 -19.93 10.00
CA ILE A 152 -1.37 -21.35 10.01
C ILE A 152 -0.38 -22.13 9.13
N LEU A 153 -0.09 -21.64 7.92
CA LEU A 153 0.85 -22.29 7.00
C LEU A 153 2.26 -22.42 7.58
N LYS A 154 2.68 -21.48 8.44
CA LYS A 154 3.94 -21.61 9.19
C LYS A 154 4.00 -22.83 10.13
N GLN A 155 2.86 -23.25 10.64
CA GLN A 155 2.75 -24.37 11.56
C GLN A 155 2.52 -25.67 10.81
N ASP A 156 1.62 -25.66 9.81
CA ASP A 156 1.28 -26.82 9.00
C ASP A 156 0.90 -26.40 7.57
N LEU A 157 1.76 -26.74 6.61
CA LEU A 157 1.54 -26.47 5.18
C LEU A 157 0.39 -27.32 4.59
N SER A 158 0.00 -28.39 5.26
CA SER A 158 -1.09 -29.30 4.86
C SER A 158 -2.39 -29.04 5.62
N ALA A 159 -2.46 -28.00 6.43
CA ALA A 159 -3.63 -27.67 7.24
C ALA A 159 -4.93 -27.71 6.39
N GLU A 160 -5.98 -28.34 6.97
CA GLU A 160 -7.27 -28.60 6.30
C GLU A 160 -7.09 -29.29 4.94
N ASN A 161 -6.26 -30.33 4.88
CA ASN A 161 -5.96 -31.06 3.65
C ASN A 161 -5.43 -30.18 2.51
N GLY A 162 -4.77 -29.05 2.84
CA GLY A 162 -4.22 -28.10 1.89
C GLY A 162 -5.18 -26.95 1.51
N GLU A 163 -6.38 -26.91 2.05
CA GLU A 163 -7.37 -25.84 1.76
C GLU A 163 -6.85 -24.47 2.17
N VAL A 164 -6.13 -24.36 3.31
CA VAL A 164 -5.52 -23.10 3.76
C VAL A 164 -4.55 -22.55 2.72
N LYS A 165 -3.69 -23.41 2.17
CA LYS A 165 -2.74 -23.01 1.12
C LYS A 165 -3.47 -22.63 -0.18
N GLN A 166 -4.50 -23.37 -0.55
CA GLN A 166 -5.29 -23.09 -1.73
C GLN A 166 -6.00 -21.74 -1.61
N GLN A 167 -6.62 -21.45 -0.47
CA GLN A 167 -7.28 -20.16 -0.22
C GLN A 167 -6.29 -19.00 -0.21
N PHE A 168 -5.12 -19.18 0.41
CA PHE A 168 -4.04 -18.19 0.39
C PHE A 168 -3.62 -17.84 -1.04
N LEU A 169 -3.38 -18.84 -1.90
CA LEU A 169 -3.01 -18.63 -3.29
C LEU A 169 -4.15 -18.00 -4.12
N SER A 170 -5.40 -18.34 -3.82
CA SER A 170 -6.59 -17.76 -4.45
C SER A 170 -6.68 -16.25 -4.17
N ILE A 171 -6.49 -15.83 -2.92
CA ILE A 171 -6.46 -14.42 -2.53
C ILE A 171 -5.33 -13.68 -3.25
N LEU A 172 -4.10 -14.23 -3.28
CA LEU A 172 -2.99 -13.63 -4.01
C LEU A 172 -3.26 -13.47 -5.51
N SER A 173 -3.98 -14.44 -6.09
CA SER A 173 -4.37 -14.37 -7.51
C SER A 173 -5.42 -13.28 -7.75
N ALA A 174 -6.39 -13.13 -6.83
CA ALA A 174 -7.44 -12.12 -6.92
C ALA A 174 -6.91 -10.69 -6.75
N ILE A 175 -5.93 -10.48 -5.86
CA ILE A 175 -5.26 -9.17 -5.68
C ILE A 175 -4.47 -8.79 -6.94
N GLY A 176 -3.87 -9.77 -7.62
CA GLY A 176 -3.11 -9.56 -8.85
C GLY A 176 -1.60 -9.42 -8.63
N ASN A 177 -0.84 -9.63 -9.72
CA ASN A 177 0.63 -9.71 -9.65
C ASN A 177 1.33 -8.35 -9.48
N ALA A 178 0.66 -7.27 -9.83
CA ALA A 178 1.22 -5.92 -9.75
C ALA A 178 1.21 -5.35 -8.32
N ASP A 179 0.40 -5.92 -7.43
CA ASP A 179 0.25 -5.42 -6.07
C ASP A 179 1.47 -5.79 -5.20
N PRO A 180 2.02 -4.84 -4.43
CA PRO A 180 3.13 -5.08 -3.50
C PRO A 180 2.84 -6.17 -2.47
N ILE A 181 1.60 -6.26 -1.98
CA ILE A 181 1.15 -7.29 -1.03
C ILE A 181 1.37 -8.68 -1.61
N THR A 182 0.97 -8.90 -2.88
CA THR A 182 1.17 -10.18 -3.56
C THR A 182 2.64 -10.58 -3.61
N ASN A 183 3.53 -9.64 -3.93
CA ASN A 183 4.96 -9.90 -3.98
C ASN A 183 5.55 -10.21 -2.59
N LYS A 184 5.09 -9.52 -1.55
CA LYS A 184 5.48 -9.75 -0.15
C LYS A 184 5.14 -11.18 0.26
N TYR A 185 3.86 -11.58 0.12
CA TYR A 185 3.40 -12.89 0.62
C TYR A 185 3.85 -14.07 -0.24
N ARG A 186 4.09 -13.88 -1.53
CA ARG A 186 4.74 -14.92 -2.36
C ARG A 186 6.15 -15.22 -1.88
N ARG A 187 6.97 -14.20 -1.58
CA ARG A 187 8.32 -14.42 -1.02
C ARG A 187 8.26 -15.15 0.31
N LEU A 188 7.32 -14.76 1.18
CA LEU A 188 7.11 -15.44 2.47
C LEU A 188 6.71 -16.90 2.28
N LEU A 189 5.80 -17.21 1.37
CA LEU A 189 5.40 -18.59 1.08
C LEU A 189 6.58 -19.41 0.53
N TYR A 190 7.36 -18.85 -0.40
CA TYR A 190 8.55 -19.53 -0.91
C TYR A 190 9.55 -19.85 0.19
N SER A 191 9.76 -18.95 1.16
CA SER A 191 10.66 -19.22 2.29
C SER A 191 10.17 -20.31 3.24
N LEU A 192 8.92 -20.74 3.17
CA LEU A 192 8.41 -21.89 3.91
C LEU A 192 8.55 -23.22 3.13
N LEU A 193 8.71 -23.14 1.81
CA LEU A 193 8.76 -24.32 0.96
C LEU A 193 10.19 -24.79 0.70
N TYR A 194 11.18 -23.91 0.91
CA TYR A 194 12.61 -24.13 0.68
C TYR A 194 13.47 -23.69 1.86
#